data_1e87202a8c4fe87e0a32e1d1608b4ec2
#
_entry.id   1e87202a8c4fe87e0a32e1d1608b4ec2
#
_cell.length_a   1.000
_cell.length_b   1.000
_cell.length_c   1.000
_cell.angle_alpha   90.00
_cell.angle_beta   90.00
_cell.angle_gamma   90.00
#
_symmetry.space_group_name_H-M   'P 1'
#
loop_
_entity.id
_entity.type
_entity.pdbx_description
1 polymer ?
#
loop_
_entity_poly.entity_id
_entity_poly.type
_entity_poly.pdbx_seq_one_letter_code
_entity_poly.pdbx_strand_id
1 'polypeptide(L)'
;MQLTVRDQILDLNHPQVMGILNVTPDSFSDGGRHNSLNDALLHAHALISAGATMIDVGGESTRPGAAEVSEEEEIDRVVPVVEALAQRFEIFISVDTSKAGVIRESAKVGAHLINDVRSLQEPGAMQAAAESGLPVCLMHMQGEPRTMQQAPVYDDLMADVNAFFQQHIDRCIAGGIAKQKLLLDPGFGFGKNLAHNYQLLARLAEFHHFGLPLLVGMSRKSMIGQLLNVPPEQRVIGSVACAVIAAMQGAQIVRVHDVKETVEAMRVVEATLSAKG
;
A
#
# COMPACT_ATOMS: atom_id res chain seq x y z
N MET A 1 5.42 -2.38 -18.01
CA MET A 1 5.85 -3.16 -16.82
C MET A 1 4.68 -4.04 -16.40
N GLN A 2 4.92 -5.26 -15.89
CA GLN A 2 3.85 -6.19 -15.49
C GLN A 2 4.24 -6.90 -14.20
N LEU A 3 3.26 -7.17 -13.36
CA LEU A 3 3.41 -8.00 -12.18
C LEU A 3 2.64 -9.31 -12.39
N THR A 4 3.38 -10.42 -12.48
CA THR A 4 2.78 -11.74 -12.70
C THR A 4 2.80 -12.51 -11.38
N VAL A 5 1.62 -12.95 -10.94
CA VAL A 5 1.45 -13.74 -9.73
C VAL A 5 0.48 -14.87 -10.01
N ARG A 6 0.95 -16.11 -9.87
CA ARG A 6 0.17 -17.29 -10.24
C ARG A 6 -0.28 -17.18 -11.71
N ASP A 7 -1.58 -17.29 -11.96
CA ASP A 7 -2.19 -17.19 -13.29
C ASP A 7 -2.71 -15.78 -13.62
N GLN A 8 -2.47 -14.79 -12.72
CA GLN A 8 -2.92 -13.42 -12.91
C GLN A 8 -1.78 -12.50 -13.31
N ILE A 9 -2.09 -11.57 -14.22
CA ILE A 9 -1.16 -10.54 -14.68
C ILE A 9 -1.79 -9.18 -14.37
N LEU A 10 -1.07 -8.38 -13.58
CA LEU A 10 -1.39 -6.96 -13.39
C LEU A 10 -0.57 -6.12 -14.34
N ASP A 11 -1.22 -5.44 -15.27
CA ASP A 11 -0.56 -4.51 -16.20
C ASP A 11 -0.26 -3.19 -15.50
N LEU A 12 1.03 -2.88 -15.34
CA LEU A 12 1.53 -1.67 -14.71
C LEU A 12 1.95 -0.60 -15.72
N ASN A 13 1.59 -0.75 -17.01
CA ASN A 13 1.79 0.32 -18.00
C ASN A 13 0.75 1.44 -17.85
N HIS A 14 -0.31 1.18 -17.11
CA HIS A 14 -1.35 2.13 -16.73
C HIS A 14 -1.41 2.26 -15.20
N PRO A 15 -1.74 3.45 -14.65
CA PRO A 15 -1.90 3.62 -13.22
C PRO A 15 -3.01 2.71 -12.67
N GLN A 16 -2.68 1.89 -11.68
CA GLN A 16 -3.62 1.01 -11.01
C GLN A 16 -4.15 1.66 -9.73
N VAL A 17 -5.44 1.48 -9.45
CA VAL A 17 -6.07 2.00 -8.24
C VAL A 17 -6.27 0.87 -7.24
N MET A 18 -5.60 0.98 -6.10
CA MET A 18 -5.68 0.05 -4.98
C MET A 18 -6.61 0.62 -3.91
N GLY A 19 -7.76 -0.03 -3.72
CA GLY A 19 -8.73 0.34 -2.67
C GLY A 19 -8.30 -0.19 -1.30
N ILE A 20 -8.41 0.64 -0.26
CA ILE A 20 -8.08 0.29 1.12
C ILE A 20 -9.25 -0.42 1.77
N LEU A 21 -9.02 -1.63 2.28
CA LEU A 21 -9.99 -2.42 3.04
C LEU A 21 -9.43 -2.73 4.45
N ASN A 22 -9.74 -1.87 5.41
CA ASN A 22 -9.35 -2.09 6.80
C ASN A 22 -10.35 -3.02 7.49
N VAL A 23 -9.85 -4.14 8.05
CA VAL A 23 -10.63 -5.14 8.80
C VAL A 23 -10.32 -5.06 10.29
N THR A 24 -10.25 -3.84 10.82
CA THR A 24 -10.08 -3.57 12.26
C THR A 24 -11.42 -3.53 12.98
N PRO A 25 -11.49 -3.80 14.31
CA PRO A 25 -12.75 -3.77 15.07
C PRO A 25 -13.50 -2.44 14.94
N ASP A 26 -12.79 -1.32 14.88
CA ASP A 26 -13.37 0.02 14.74
C ASP A 26 -14.00 0.26 13.35
N SER A 27 -13.62 -0.54 12.35
CA SER A 27 -14.13 -0.43 10.99
C SER A 27 -15.50 -1.08 10.81
N PHE A 28 -15.87 -2.02 11.69
CA PHE A 28 -17.09 -2.81 11.62
C PHE A 28 -17.70 -2.97 13.03
N SER A 29 -18.31 -1.90 13.55
CA SER A 29 -18.91 -1.89 14.88
C SER A 29 -20.20 -2.75 14.94
N ASP A 30 -20.35 -3.51 16.02
CA ASP A 30 -21.57 -4.08 16.61
C ASP A 30 -22.09 -5.47 16.17
N GLY A 31 -21.40 -6.27 15.34
CA GLY A 31 -22.05 -7.45 14.78
C GLY A 31 -21.40 -8.84 14.95
N GLY A 32 -20.33 -9.01 15.69
CA GLY A 32 -19.61 -10.30 15.78
C GLY A 32 -18.88 -10.70 14.49
N ARG A 33 -18.10 -11.82 14.53
CA ARG A 33 -17.20 -12.24 13.41
C ARG A 33 -17.90 -12.43 12.06
N HIS A 34 -19.14 -12.92 12.03
CA HIS A 34 -19.87 -13.14 10.77
C HIS A 34 -20.34 -11.84 10.12
N ASN A 35 -20.77 -10.87 10.92
CA ASN A 35 -21.19 -9.58 10.39
C ASN A 35 -19.98 -8.79 9.85
N SER A 36 -18.84 -8.82 10.55
CA SER A 36 -17.61 -8.16 10.10
C SER A 36 -17.08 -8.67 8.76
N LEU A 37 -17.19 -9.98 8.48
CA LEU A 37 -16.81 -10.54 7.18
C LEU A 37 -17.77 -10.08 6.07
N ASN A 38 -19.08 -10.09 6.32
CA ASN A 38 -20.06 -9.63 5.35
C ASN A 38 -19.89 -8.13 5.04
N ASP A 39 -19.66 -7.33 6.05
CA ASP A 39 -19.43 -5.88 5.89
C ASP A 39 -18.14 -5.60 5.12
N ALA A 40 -17.06 -6.37 5.39
CA ALA A 40 -15.83 -6.30 4.61
C ALA A 40 -16.06 -6.64 3.13
N LEU A 41 -16.84 -7.69 2.85
CA LEU A 41 -17.15 -8.10 1.47
C LEU A 41 -18.07 -7.10 0.76
N LEU A 42 -19.03 -6.48 1.45
CA LEU A 42 -19.86 -5.41 0.90
C LEU A 42 -19.00 -4.18 0.57
N HIS A 43 -18.09 -3.80 1.47
CA HIS A 43 -17.15 -2.71 1.21
C HIS A 43 -16.21 -3.02 0.03
N ALA A 44 -15.63 -4.21 0.01
CA ALA A 44 -14.80 -4.64 -1.12
C ALA A 44 -15.57 -4.60 -2.45
N HIS A 45 -16.82 -5.10 -2.48
CA HIS A 45 -17.68 -5.02 -3.65
C HIS A 45 -17.92 -3.57 -4.10
N ALA A 46 -18.12 -2.65 -3.16
CA ALA A 46 -18.28 -1.22 -3.48
C ALA A 46 -16.99 -0.64 -4.09
N LEU A 47 -15.81 -0.96 -3.55
CA LEU A 47 -14.52 -0.51 -4.09
C LEU A 47 -14.28 -1.07 -5.51
N ILE A 48 -14.55 -2.37 -5.73
CA ILE A 48 -14.44 -3.03 -7.04
C ILE A 48 -15.42 -2.41 -8.04
N SER A 49 -16.67 -2.21 -7.65
CA SER A 49 -17.69 -1.57 -8.48
C SER A 49 -17.35 -0.12 -8.82
N ALA A 50 -16.60 0.58 -7.96
CA ALA A 50 -16.07 1.91 -8.21
C ALA A 50 -14.85 1.92 -9.16
N GLY A 51 -14.33 0.73 -9.52
CA GLY A 51 -13.25 0.57 -10.49
C GLY A 51 -11.87 0.27 -9.88
N ALA A 52 -11.78 -0.11 -8.60
CA ALA A 52 -10.53 -0.60 -8.04
C ALA A 52 -10.06 -1.85 -8.80
N THR A 53 -8.78 -1.89 -9.14
CA THR A 53 -8.12 -3.04 -9.78
C THR A 53 -7.39 -3.91 -8.76
N MET A 54 -7.19 -3.38 -7.57
CA MET A 54 -6.57 -4.04 -6.42
C MET A 54 -7.33 -3.70 -5.14
N ILE A 55 -7.34 -4.63 -4.19
CA ILE A 55 -7.80 -4.40 -2.82
C ILE A 55 -6.65 -4.69 -1.86
N ASP A 56 -6.39 -3.78 -0.93
CA ASP A 56 -5.38 -3.93 0.11
C ASP A 56 -6.04 -4.19 1.47
N VAL A 57 -5.90 -5.42 1.96
CA VAL A 57 -6.54 -5.89 3.20
C VAL A 57 -5.60 -5.72 4.36
N GLY A 58 -5.97 -4.90 5.35
CA GLY A 58 -5.18 -4.64 6.55
C GLY A 58 -5.92 -4.93 7.84
N GLY A 59 -5.32 -5.74 8.72
CA GLY A 59 -5.88 -6.16 10.03
C GLY A 59 -5.36 -5.34 11.21
N GLU A 60 -4.29 -4.57 11.03
CA GLU A 60 -3.68 -3.72 12.04
C GLU A 60 -3.66 -2.26 11.54
N SER A 61 -3.93 -1.32 12.43
CA SER A 61 -3.82 0.10 12.12
C SER A 61 -2.37 0.58 12.29
N THR A 62 -1.79 1.15 11.24
CA THR A 62 -0.45 1.77 11.28
C THR A 62 -0.48 3.25 11.68
N ARG A 63 -1.63 3.77 12.14
CA ARG A 63 -1.75 5.15 12.62
C ARG A 63 -0.96 5.34 13.90
N PRO A 64 -0.35 6.52 14.12
CA PRO A 64 0.30 6.82 15.39
C PRO A 64 -0.63 6.59 16.58
N GLY A 65 -0.15 5.83 17.60
CA GLY A 65 -0.92 5.53 18.81
C GLY A 65 -1.91 4.37 18.68
N ALA A 66 -2.02 3.69 17.55
CA ALA A 66 -2.83 2.48 17.43
C ALA A 66 -2.32 1.37 18.36
N ALA A 67 -3.28 0.59 18.89
CA ALA A 67 -2.94 -0.58 19.71
C ALA A 67 -2.27 -1.66 18.84
N GLU A 68 -1.33 -2.37 19.43
CA GLU A 68 -0.69 -3.53 18.79
C GLU A 68 -1.67 -4.69 18.72
N VAL A 69 -1.66 -5.38 17.59
CA VAL A 69 -2.47 -6.55 17.34
C VAL A 69 -1.58 -7.78 17.33
N SER A 70 -1.96 -8.86 18.01
CA SER A 70 -1.20 -10.10 17.97
C SER A 70 -1.24 -10.74 16.57
N GLU A 71 -0.26 -11.59 16.26
CA GLU A 71 -0.24 -12.31 14.97
C GLU A 71 -1.49 -13.17 14.80
N GLU A 72 -1.91 -13.88 15.83
CA GLU A 72 -3.12 -14.73 15.82
C GLU A 72 -4.39 -13.91 15.56
N GLU A 73 -4.51 -12.76 16.21
CA GLU A 73 -5.66 -11.87 16.03
C GLU A 73 -5.69 -11.27 14.61
N GLU A 74 -4.54 -10.92 14.05
CA GLU A 74 -4.45 -10.41 12.69
C GLU A 74 -4.76 -11.49 11.65
N ILE A 75 -4.30 -12.74 11.86
CA ILE A 75 -4.68 -13.90 11.05
C ILE A 75 -6.20 -14.06 11.04
N ASP A 76 -6.83 -14.06 12.23
CA ASP A 76 -8.28 -14.23 12.39
C ASP A 76 -9.10 -13.13 11.67
N ARG A 77 -8.54 -11.93 11.53
CA ARG A 77 -9.19 -10.81 10.84
C ARG A 77 -8.99 -10.84 9.33
N VAL A 78 -7.76 -11.08 8.89
CA VAL A 78 -7.33 -10.89 7.50
C VAL A 78 -7.60 -12.13 6.64
N VAL A 79 -7.21 -13.31 7.10
CA VAL A 79 -7.21 -14.53 6.28
C VAL A 79 -8.60 -14.92 5.77
N PRO A 80 -9.67 -14.89 6.59
CA PRO A 80 -11.03 -15.19 6.09
C PRO A 80 -11.51 -14.19 5.03
N VAL A 81 -11.11 -12.93 5.12
CA VAL A 81 -11.47 -11.90 4.13
C VAL A 81 -10.72 -12.14 2.83
N VAL A 82 -9.42 -12.41 2.88
CA VAL A 82 -8.62 -12.73 1.69
C VAL A 82 -9.16 -13.95 0.97
N GLU A 83 -9.48 -15.03 1.71
CA GLU A 83 -10.07 -16.24 1.14
C GLU A 83 -11.41 -15.97 0.44
N ALA A 84 -12.29 -15.25 1.12
CA ALA A 84 -13.61 -14.93 0.57
C ALA A 84 -13.53 -13.98 -0.65
N LEU A 85 -12.57 -13.05 -0.68
CA LEU A 85 -12.31 -12.21 -1.85
C LEU A 85 -11.80 -13.04 -3.02
N ALA A 86 -10.83 -13.92 -2.79
CA ALA A 86 -10.24 -14.77 -3.83
C ALA A 86 -11.26 -15.72 -4.47
N GLN A 87 -12.25 -16.18 -3.69
CA GLN A 87 -13.32 -17.06 -4.18
C GLN A 87 -14.42 -16.34 -4.95
N ARG A 88 -14.65 -15.05 -4.70
CA ARG A 88 -15.84 -14.32 -5.18
C ARG A 88 -15.57 -13.28 -6.23
N PHE A 89 -14.33 -12.78 -6.32
CA PHE A 89 -14.00 -11.67 -7.20
C PHE A 89 -12.72 -11.96 -7.99
N GLU A 90 -12.72 -11.58 -9.25
CA GLU A 90 -11.49 -11.49 -10.06
C GLU A 90 -10.79 -10.16 -9.75
N ILE A 91 -10.05 -10.12 -8.67
CA ILE A 91 -9.38 -8.90 -8.18
C ILE A 91 -7.97 -9.22 -7.66
N PHE A 92 -7.04 -8.30 -7.83
CA PHE A 92 -5.70 -8.45 -7.27
C PHE A 92 -5.72 -8.13 -5.77
N ILE A 93 -5.34 -9.07 -4.91
CA ILE A 93 -5.44 -8.95 -3.46
C ILE A 93 -4.07 -8.71 -2.87
N SER A 94 -3.91 -7.54 -2.27
CA SER A 94 -2.77 -7.16 -1.44
C SER A 94 -3.08 -7.38 0.03
N VAL A 95 -2.09 -7.73 0.83
CA VAL A 95 -2.22 -7.88 2.28
C VAL A 95 -1.24 -6.94 2.96
N ASP A 96 -1.78 -5.97 3.71
CA ASP A 96 -1.01 -4.99 4.50
C ASP A 96 -0.67 -5.63 5.85
N THR A 97 0.52 -6.19 5.95
CA THR A 97 1.02 -6.87 7.14
C THR A 97 2.54 -6.94 7.20
N SER A 98 3.08 -6.96 8.41
CA SER A 98 4.51 -7.20 8.68
C SER A 98 4.77 -8.56 9.33
N LYS A 99 3.73 -9.35 9.66
CA LYS A 99 3.84 -10.57 10.47
C LYS A 99 3.95 -11.83 9.62
N ALA A 100 4.91 -12.69 9.96
CA ALA A 100 5.24 -13.89 9.19
C ALA A 100 4.07 -14.87 9.04
N GLY A 101 3.28 -15.09 10.10
CA GLY A 101 2.12 -15.97 10.07
C GLY A 101 1.02 -15.44 9.17
N VAL A 102 0.73 -14.14 9.22
CA VAL A 102 -0.26 -13.51 8.33
C VAL A 102 0.16 -13.62 6.87
N ILE A 103 1.45 -13.39 6.55
CA ILE A 103 2.01 -13.56 5.21
C ILE A 103 1.77 -15.00 4.71
N ARG A 104 2.15 -16.01 5.50
CA ARG A 104 2.01 -17.41 5.10
C ARG A 104 0.57 -17.83 4.88
N GLU A 105 -0.31 -17.52 5.85
CA GLU A 105 -1.70 -17.95 5.77
C GLU A 105 -2.46 -17.22 4.65
N SER A 106 -2.24 -15.91 4.48
CA SER A 106 -2.84 -15.15 3.38
C SER A 106 -2.36 -15.64 2.01
N ALA A 107 -1.08 -16.00 1.88
CA ALA A 107 -0.56 -16.57 0.64
C ALA A 107 -1.22 -17.90 0.26
N LYS A 108 -1.57 -18.76 1.23
CA LYS A 108 -2.25 -20.04 0.99
C LYS A 108 -3.65 -19.85 0.44
N VAL A 109 -4.37 -18.83 0.88
CA VAL A 109 -5.79 -18.62 0.56
C VAL A 109 -6.04 -17.66 -0.61
N GLY A 110 -5.00 -17.13 -1.26
CA GLY A 110 -5.20 -16.41 -2.51
C GLY A 110 -4.66 -14.98 -2.56
N ALA A 111 -3.87 -14.53 -1.59
CA ALA A 111 -3.16 -13.24 -1.69
C ALA A 111 -2.23 -13.20 -2.90
N HIS A 112 -2.03 -12.01 -3.47
CA HIS A 112 -1.20 -11.75 -4.64
C HIS A 112 -0.02 -10.83 -4.38
N LEU A 113 -0.05 -10.01 -3.33
CA LEU A 113 0.97 -9.03 -2.97
C LEU A 113 1.10 -8.95 -1.45
N ILE A 114 2.32 -8.86 -0.95
CA ILE A 114 2.62 -8.48 0.44
C ILE A 114 2.95 -6.99 0.44
N ASN A 115 2.16 -6.21 1.17
CA ASN A 115 2.40 -4.77 1.38
C ASN A 115 2.89 -4.59 2.83
N ASP A 116 4.20 -4.42 3.02
CA ASP A 116 4.78 -4.39 4.35
C ASP A 116 5.41 -3.04 4.69
N VAL A 117 4.75 -2.30 5.58
CA VAL A 117 5.21 -1.00 6.07
C VAL A 117 6.54 -1.07 6.83
N ARG A 118 6.95 -2.26 7.31
CA ARG A 118 8.24 -2.51 7.97
C ARG A 118 9.29 -3.16 7.07
N SER A 119 8.97 -3.35 5.78
CA SER A 119 9.93 -3.84 4.77
C SER A 119 10.64 -5.14 5.17
N LEU A 120 9.86 -6.13 5.63
CA LEU A 120 10.29 -7.47 6.05
C LEU A 120 11.33 -7.49 7.18
N GLN A 121 11.25 -6.50 8.08
CA GLN A 121 12.16 -6.40 9.22
C GLN A 121 11.68 -7.18 10.45
N GLU A 122 10.39 -7.53 10.51
CA GLU A 122 9.86 -8.34 11.61
C GLU A 122 10.38 -9.78 11.58
N PRO A 123 10.51 -10.43 12.72
CA PRO A 123 11.04 -11.79 12.81
C PRO A 123 10.28 -12.78 11.90
N GLY A 124 11.01 -13.47 11.02
CA GLY A 124 10.45 -14.47 10.12
C GLY A 124 9.73 -13.93 8.89
N ALA A 125 9.48 -12.60 8.79
CA ALA A 125 8.76 -12.00 7.65
C ALA A 125 9.49 -12.21 6.32
N MET A 126 10.82 -12.00 6.28
CA MET A 126 11.65 -12.24 5.09
C MET A 126 11.54 -13.68 4.60
N GLN A 127 11.65 -14.64 5.51
CA GLN A 127 11.52 -16.06 5.17
C GLN A 127 10.11 -16.38 4.67
N ALA A 128 9.08 -15.90 5.35
CA ALA A 128 7.68 -16.13 4.95
C ALA A 128 7.40 -15.55 3.56
N ALA A 129 7.91 -14.36 3.26
CA ALA A 129 7.76 -13.72 1.96
C ALA A 129 8.49 -14.51 0.85
N ALA A 130 9.73 -14.94 1.09
CA ALA A 130 10.49 -15.76 0.15
C ALA A 130 9.80 -17.10 -0.15
N GLU A 131 9.33 -17.80 0.89
CA GLU A 131 8.60 -19.07 0.78
C GLU A 131 7.27 -18.93 0.04
N SER A 132 6.56 -17.82 0.24
CA SER A 132 5.28 -17.53 -0.44
C SER A 132 5.43 -17.36 -1.95
N GLY A 133 6.61 -16.89 -2.38
CA GLY A 133 6.89 -16.52 -3.76
C GLY A 133 6.09 -15.33 -4.28
N LEU A 134 5.36 -14.61 -3.41
CA LEU A 134 4.59 -13.42 -3.77
C LEU A 134 5.51 -12.21 -3.99
N PRO A 135 5.08 -11.23 -4.80
CA PRO A 135 5.67 -9.90 -4.81
C PRO A 135 5.57 -9.22 -3.45
N VAL A 136 6.51 -8.31 -3.19
CA VAL A 136 6.59 -7.55 -1.93
C VAL A 136 6.74 -6.07 -2.22
N CYS A 137 5.93 -5.24 -1.59
CA CYS A 137 6.11 -3.81 -1.54
C CYS A 137 6.95 -3.43 -0.30
N LEU A 138 8.09 -2.81 -0.54
CA LEU A 138 9.00 -2.30 0.48
C LEU A 138 8.70 -0.82 0.71
N MET A 139 8.36 -0.43 1.95
CA MET A 139 8.04 0.95 2.26
C MET A 139 9.14 1.60 3.11
N HIS A 140 9.54 2.82 2.74
CA HIS A 140 10.45 3.62 3.55
C HIS A 140 9.74 4.27 4.73
N MET A 141 10.31 4.07 5.92
CA MET A 141 9.89 4.75 7.15
C MET A 141 11.12 5.11 7.98
N GLN A 142 11.15 6.32 8.56
CA GLN A 142 12.12 6.67 9.59
C GLN A 142 11.48 6.46 10.97
N GLY A 143 12.15 5.70 11.84
CA GLY A 143 11.63 5.32 13.14
C GLY A 143 10.61 4.18 13.06
N GLU A 144 9.74 4.09 14.05
CA GLU A 144 8.66 3.10 14.13
C GLU A 144 7.30 3.78 14.03
N PRO A 145 6.22 3.08 13.62
CA PRO A 145 4.89 3.68 13.45
C PRO A 145 4.40 4.48 14.66
N ARG A 146 4.78 4.08 15.87
CA ARG A 146 4.38 4.76 17.11
C ARG A 146 5.12 6.07 17.38
N THR A 147 6.36 6.20 16.93
CA THR A 147 7.25 7.32 17.25
C THR A 147 7.69 8.14 16.04
N MET A 148 7.40 7.66 14.83
CA MET A 148 7.87 8.22 13.56
C MET A 148 7.55 9.70 13.32
N GLN A 149 6.51 10.24 13.99
CA GLN A 149 6.13 11.66 13.85
C GLN A 149 6.81 12.58 14.89
N GLN A 150 7.61 12.02 15.80
CA GLN A 150 8.35 12.79 16.80
C GLN A 150 9.63 13.36 16.16
N ALA A 151 9.50 14.53 15.53
CA ALA A 151 10.60 15.29 14.92
C ALA A 151 11.47 14.51 13.92
N PRO A 152 10.90 14.05 12.76
CA PRO A 152 11.69 13.40 11.73
C PRO A 152 12.74 14.36 11.16
N VAL A 153 14.01 13.96 11.13
CA VAL A 153 15.14 14.74 10.66
C VAL A 153 15.86 13.98 9.55
N TYR A 154 16.12 14.66 8.45
CA TYR A 154 16.93 14.17 7.31
C TYR A 154 17.97 15.20 6.98
N ASP A 155 19.22 14.78 6.81
CA ASP A 155 20.26 15.65 6.23
C ASP A 155 20.02 15.81 4.72
N ASP A 156 19.72 14.71 4.03
CA ASP A 156 19.23 14.67 2.65
C ASP A 156 18.16 13.58 2.52
N LEU A 157 16.90 13.99 2.49
CA LEU A 157 15.74 13.07 2.41
C LEU A 157 15.85 12.10 1.23
N MET A 158 16.22 12.58 0.04
CA MET A 158 16.27 11.74 -1.15
C MET A 158 17.43 10.76 -1.09
N ALA A 159 18.59 11.17 -0.59
CA ALA A 159 19.73 10.29 -0.39
C ALA A 159 19.40 9.18 0.63
N ASP A 160 18.75 9.53 1.74
CA ASP A 160 18.40 8.60 2.80
C ASP A 160 17.36 7.56 2.32
N VAL A 161 16.32 8.00 1.60
CA VAL A 161 15.32 7.09 1.02
C VAL A 161 15.93 6.18 -0.05
N ASN A 162 16.84 6.70 -0.89
CA ASN A 162 17.55 5.90 -1.88
C ASN A 162 18.45 4.84 -1.20
N ALA A 163 19.21 5.22 -0.19
CA ALA A 163 20.06 4.30 0.57
C ALA A 163 19.24 3.19 1.24
N PHE A 164 18.10 3.55 1.83
CA PHE A 164 17.16 2.58 2.41
C PHE A 164 16.68 1.57 1.36
N PHE A 165 16.21 2.03 0.21
CA PHE A 165 15.74 1.12 -0.84
C PHE A 165 16.83 0.21 -1.35
N GLN A 166 18.02 0.73 -1.63
CA GLN A 166 19.13 -0.10 -2.07
C GLN A 166 19.44 -1.20 -1.06
N GLN A 167 19.55 -0.84 0.22
CA GLN A 167 19.83 -1.81 1.29
C GLN A 167 18.76 -2.89 1.40
N HIS A 168 17.45 -2.50 1.32
CA HIS A 168 16.35 -3.45 1.49
C HIS A 168 16.17 -4.33 0.24
N ILE A 169 16.41 -3.80 -0.95
CA ILE A 169 16.46 -4.59 -2.19
C ILE A 169 17.55 -5.66 -2.08
N ASP A 170 18.77 -5.29 -1.66
CA ASP A 170 19.90 -6.23 -1.52
C ASP A 170 19.59 -7.30 -0.46
N ARG A 171 18.98 -6.92 0.67
CA ARG A 171 18.53 -7.87 1.70
C ARG A 171 17.47 -8.84 1.17
N CYS A 172 16.50 -8.38 0.39
CA CYS A 172 15.49 -9.25 -0.21
C CYS A 172 16.10 -10.24 -1.19
N ILE A 173 17.02 -9.79 -2.04
CA ILE A 173 17.73 -10.66 -2.98
C ILE A 173 18.54 -11.72 -2.22
N ALA A 174 19.29 -11.32 -1.20
CA ALA A 174 20.03 -12.24 -0.34
C ALA A 174 19.11 -13.21 0.42
N GLY A 175 17.90 -12.79 0.76
CA GLY A 175 16.85 -13.60 1.38
C GLY A 175 16.08 -14.52 0.42
N GLY A 176 16.44 -14.54 -0.90
CA GLY A 176 15.82 -15.40 -1.89
C GLY A 176 14.63 -14.82 -2.63
N ILE A 177 14.34 -13.53 -2.47
CA ILE A 177 13.28 -12.84 -3.21
C ILE A 177 13.87 -12.21 -4.46
N ALA A 178 13.38 -12.60 -5.64
CA ALA A 178 13.86 -12.06 -6.90
C ALA A 178 13.56 -10.56 -7.04
N LYS A 179 14.51 -9.75 -7.54
CA LYS A 179 14.37 -8.30 -7.65
C LYS A 179 13.08 -7.89 -8.38
N GLN A 180 12.73 -8.57 -9.45
CA GLN A 180 11.53 -8.27 -10.25
C GLN A 180 10.20 -8.51 -9.53
N LYS A 181 10.22 -9.07 -8.32
CA LYS A 181 9.05 -9.23 -7.43
C LYS A 181 8.94 -8.11 -6.39
N LEU A 182 9.83 -7.13 -6.43
CA LEU A 182 9.80 -6.01 -5.48
C LEU A 182 9.08 -4.81 -6.07
N LEU A 183 8.36 -4.11 -5.21
CA LEU A 183 7.77 -2.79 -5.43
C LEU A 183 8.31 -1.86 -4.35
N LEU A 184 8.33 -0.55 -4.63
CA LEU A 184 8.83 0.46 -3.70
C LEU A 184 7.72 1.45 -3.33
N ASP A 185 7.59 1.74 -2.05
CA ASP A 185 6.74 2.83 -1.53
C ASP A 185 7.61 3.82 -0.76
N PRO A 186 7.69 5.09 -1.18
CA PRO A 186 8.46 6.12 -0.47
C PRO A 186 7.95 6.44 0.93
N GLY A 187 6.77 5.95 1.32
CA GLY A 187 6.23 6.05 2.66
C GLY A 187 5.77 7.46 3.02
N PHE A 188 4.89 8.04 2.22
CA PHE A 188 4.27 9.33 2.55
C PHE A 188 3.58 9.27 3.91
N GLY A 189 3.89 10.24 4.78
CA GLY A 189 3.35 10.31 6.13
C GLY A 189 4.02 9.40 7.17
N PHE A 190 5.06 8.63 6.78
CA PHE A 190 5.80 7.76 7.69
C PHE A 190 7.17 8.34 8.01
N GLY A 191 7.32 8.94 9.20
CA GLY A 191 8.54 9.60 9.61
C GLY A 191 8.92 10.79 8.73
N LYS A 192 7.94 11.60 8.32
CA LYS A 192 8.13 12.74 7.41
C LYS A 192 7.22 13.89 7.82
N ASN A 193 7.78 15.10 7.84
CA ASN A 193 7.01 16.33 8.05
C ASN A 193 6.34 16.80 6.74
N LEU A 194 5.64 17.94 6.80
CA LEU A 194 4.92 18.49 5.64
C LEU A 194 5.85 18.74 4.45
N ALA A 195 6.99 19.39 4.68
CA ALA A 195 7.96 19.73 3.63
C ALA A 195 8.58 18.45 3.01
N HIS A 196 8.93 17.46 3.85
CA HIS A 196 9.47 16.19 3.39
C HIS A 196 8.49 15.45 2.47
N ASN A 197 7.20 15.40 2.81
CA ASN A 197 6.19 14.73 1.99
C ASN A 197 6.04 15.40 0.62
N TYR A 198 6.00 16.72 0.55
CA TYR A 198 5.89 17.42 -0.74
C TYR A 198 7.20 17.40 -1.54
N GLN A 199 8.35 17.35 -0.88
CA GLN A 199 9.65 17.14 -1.55
C GLN A 199 9.68 15.75 -2.21
N LEU A 200 9.24 14.70 -1.51
CA LEU A 200 9.12 13.35 -2.09
C LEU A 200 8.17 13.32 -3.29
N LEU A 201 7.00 13.95 -3.16
CA LEU A 201 6.04 13.99 -4.26
C LEU A 201 6.60 14.74 -5.47
N ALA A 202 7.29 15.86 -5.26
CA ALA A 202 7.90 16.65 -6.32
C ALA A 202 9.03 15.91 -7.05
N ARG A 203 9.69 14.97 -6.37
CA ARG A 203 10.89 14.26 -6.88
C ARG A 203 10.64 12.75 -7.04
N LEU A 204 9.40 12.31 -7.06
CA LEU A 204 9.02 10.89 -7.09
C LEU A 204 9.64 10.12 -8.27
N ALA A 205 9.72 10.77 -9.44
CA ALA A 205 10.29 10.17 -10.64
C ALA A 205 11.77 9.75 -10.49
N GLU A 206 12.49 10.30 -9.53
CA GLU A 206 13.90 9.96 -9.29
C GLU A 206 14.07 8.49 -8.84
N PHE A 207 13.05 7.87 -8.24
CA PHE A 207 13.13 6.46 -7.82
C PHE A 207 13.04 5.46 -8.96
N HIS A 208 12.70 5.88 -10.19
CA HIS A 208 12.64 4.98 -11.35
C HIS A 208 13.98 4.35 -11.72
N HIS A 209 15.12 4.91 -11.25
CA HIS A 209 16.43 4.32 -11.49
C HIS A 209 16.59 2.91 -10.89
N PHE A 210 15.79 2.52 -9.90
CA PHE A 210 15.76 1.15 -9.37
C PHE A 210 15.18 0.14 -10.37
N GLY A 211 14.40 0.59 -11.37
CA GLY A 211 13.73 -0.26 -12.35
C GLY A 211 12.59 -1.09 -11.75
N LEU A 212 12.00 -0.62 -10.64
CA LEU A 212 10.93 -1.27 -9.89
C LEU A 212 9.66 -0.42 -9.90
N PRO A 213 8.45 -1.05 -9.82
CA PRO A 213 7.21 -0.32 -9.72
C PRO A 213 7.15 0.53 -8.44
N LEU A 214 6.51 1.70 -8.55
CA LEU A 214 6.23 2.56 -7.40
C LEU A 214 4.76 2.44 -7.00
N LEU A 215 4.54 2.16 -5.70
CA LEU A 215 3.27 2.25 -5.02
C LEU A 215 3.28 3.50 -4.14
N VAL A 216 2.21 4.28 -4.14
CA VAL A 216 2.10 5.49 -3.32
C VAL A 216 0.77 5.54 -2.57
N GLY A 217 0.80 5.98 -1.32
CA GLY A 217 -0.39 6.12 -0.47
C GLY A 217 -0.42 7.46 0.26
N MET A 218 -1.09 8.45 -0.31
CA MET A 218 -1.24 9.79 0.28
C MET A 218 -2.68 10.10 0.72
N SER A 219 -3.63 9.21 0.38
CA SER A 219 -5.05 9.42 0.56
C SER A 219 -5.42 9.78 1.99
N ARG A 220 -6.07 10.93 2.15
CA ARG A 220 -6.57 11.52 3.41
C ARG A 220 -5.50 11.73 4.49
N LYS A 221 -4.20 11.65 4.15
CA LYS A 221 -3.11 11.79 5.12
C LYS A 221 -2.93 13.22 5.62
N SER A 222 -2.21 13.35 6.74
CA SER A 222 -1.98 14.63 7.44
C SER A 222 -1.30 15.69 6.57
N MET A 223 -0.44 15.30 5.61
CA MET A 223 0.18 16.23 4.68
C MET A 223 -0.85 17.06 3.89
N ILE A 224 -1.98 16.46 3.52
CA ILE A 224 -3.08 17.16 2.84
C ILE A 224 -3.85 18.01 3.83
N GLY A 225 -4.18 17.45 5.00
CA GLY A 225 -4.92 18.17 6.03
C GLY A 225 -4.19 19.39 6.57
N GLN A 226 -2.88 19.30 6.76
CA GLN A 226 -2.05 20.43 7.21
C GLN A 226 -1.94 21.54 6.15
N LEU A 227 -1.78 21.15 4.87
CA LEU A 227 -1.69 22.13 3.78
C LEU A 227 -3.01 22.89 3.57
N LEU A 228 -4.12 22.17 3.57
CA LEU A 228 -5.44 22.72 3.25
C LEU A 228 -6.21 23.21 4.49
N ASN A 229 -5.69 22.92 5.68
CA ASN A 229 -6.35 23.17 6.97
C ASN A 229 -7.77 22.57 7.04
N VAL A 230 -7.90 21.27 6.68
CA VAL A 230 -9.19 20.57 6.64
C VAL A 230 -9.11 19.21 7.36
N PRO A 231 -10.24 18.74 7.94
CA PRO A 231 -10.34 17.45 8.57
C PRO A 231 -10.31 16.30 7.52
N PRO A 232 -10.09 15.03 7.92
CA PRO A 232 -9.90 13.91 7.01
C PRO A 232 -11.01 13.72 5.96
N GLU A 233 -12.25 13.91 6.31
CA GLU A 233 -13.42 13.76 5.43
C GLU A 233 -13.49 14.80 4.30
N GLN A 234 -12.78 15.92 4.43
CA GLN A 234 -12.70 16.98 3.42
C GLN A 234 -11.43 16.91 2.56
N ARG A 235 -10.62 15.83 2.68
CA ARG A 235 -9.33 15.69 1.99
C ARG A 235 -9.43 15.01 0.62
N VAL A 236 -10.61 14.72 0.11
CA VAL A 236 -10.81 13.96 -1.14
C VAL A 236 -10.12 14.66 -2.32
N ILE A 237 -10.39 15.94 -2.53
CA ILE A 237 -9.80 16.70 -3.65
C ILE A 237 -8.27 16.74 -3.55
N GLY A 238 -7.72 17.02 -2.37
CA GLY A 238 -6.28 17.00 -2.14
C GLY A 238 -5.66 15.61 -2.35
N SER A 239 -6.37 14.54 -1.94
CA SER A 239 -5.95 13.16 -2.16
C SER A 239 -5.87 12.82 -3.64
N VAL A 240 -6.89 13.18 -4.41
CA VAL A 240 -6.93 12.99 -5.88
C VAL A 240 -5.84 13.80 -6.57
N ALA A 241 -5.64 15.07 -6.18
CA ALA A 241 -4.56 15.90 -6.73
C ALA A 241 -3.18 15.28 -6.51
N CYS A 242 -2.89 14.77 -5.30
CA CYS A 242 -1.64 14.07 -5.02
C CYS A 242 -1.50 12.78 -5.84
N ALA A 243 -2.58 12.02 -6.02
CA ALA A 243 -2.59 10.80 -6.85
C ALA A 243 -2.30 11.12 -8.34
N VAL A 244 -2.90 12.19 -8.88
CA VAL A 244 -2.64 12.66 -10.25
C VAL A 244 -1.18 13.06 -10.43
N ILE A 245 -0.63 13.88 -9.51
CA ILE A 245 0.77 14.29 -9.56
C ILE A 245 1.70 13.08 -9.53
N ALA A 246 1.45 12.12 -8.65
CA ALA A 246 2.26 10.91 -8.55
C ALA A 246 2.18 10.05 -9.82
N ALA A 247 0.99 9.84 -10.37
CA ALA A 247 0.79 9.09 -11.61
C ALA A 247 1.45 9.78 -12.81
N MET A 248 1.38 11.11 -12.90
CA MET A 248 2.09 11.89 -13.93
C MET A 248 3.62 11.78 -13.82
N GLN A 249 4.15 11.47 -12.63
CA GLN A 249 5.55 11.17 -12.38
C GLN A 249 5.87 9.67 -12.49
N GLY A 250 4.91 8.85 -12.91
CA GLY A 250 5.11 7.45 -13.23
C GLY A 250 4.87 6.48 -12.06
N ALA A 251 4.17 6.87 -11.00
CA ALA A 251 3.67 5.91 -10.01
C ALA A 251 2.72 4.92 -10.69
N GLN A 252 2.96 3.62 -10.49
CA GLN A 252 2.17 2.56 -11.10
C GLN A 252 0.94 2.18 -10.27
N ILE A 253 0.99 2.34 -8.95
CA ILE A 253 -0.11 1.98 -8.05
C ILE A 253 -0.40 3.14 -7.12
N VAL A 254 -1.66 3.57 -7.05
CA VAL A 254 -2.14 4.57 -6.09
C VAL A 254 -3.09 3.91 -5.09
N ARG A 255 -2.71 3.93 -3.81
CA ARG A 255 -3.46 3.33 -2.69
C ARG A 255 -4.36 4.38 -2.05
N VAL A 256 -5.68 4.17 -2.10
CA VAL A 256 -6.66 5.22 -1.81
C VAL A 256 -7.90 4.73 -1.06
N HIS A 257 -8.56 5.64 -0.33
CA HIS A 257 -9.91 5.45 0.22
C HIS A 257 -11.00 5.80 -0.81
N ASP A 258 -10.79 6.85 -1.60
CA ASP A 258 -11.77 7.45 -2.52
C ASP A 258 -11.55 6.90 -3.93
N VAL A 259 -11.95 5.62 -4.14
CA VAL A 259 -11.65 4.87 -5.36
C VAL A 259 -12.31 5.50 -6.57
N LYS A 260 -13.59 5.82 -6.52
CA LYS A 260 -14.34 6.34 -7.68
C LYS A 260 -13.68 7.61 -8.24
N GLU A 261 -13.45 8.59 -7.37
CA GLU A 261 -12.86 9.88 -7.73
C GLU A 261 -11.44 9.70 -8.27
N THR A 262 -10.68 8.77 -7.70
CA THR A 262 -9.32 8.47 -8.15
C THR A 262 -9.34 7.77 -9.51
N VAL A 263 -10.21 6.80 -9.74
CA VAL A 263 -10.34 6.12 -11.04
C VAL A 263 -10.70 7.10 -12.15
N GLU A 264 -11.66 7.99 -11.91
CA GLU A 264 -12.02 9.04 -12.87
C GLU A 264 -10.82 9.93 -13.21
N ALA A 265 -10.03 10.32 -12.20
CA ALA A 265 -8.81 11.11 -12.40
C ALA A 265 -7.71 10.34 -13.13
N MET A 266 -7.52 9.04 -12.84
CA MET A 266 -6.52 8.22 -13.53
C MET A 266 -6.85 8.03 -15.02
N ARG A 267 -8.13 7.95 -15.41
CA ARG A 267 -8.54 7.95 -16.83
C ARG A 267 -8.11 9.22 -17.56
N VAL A 268 -8.18 10.38 -16.89
CA VAL A 268 -7.68 11.65 -17.43
C VAL A 268 -6.16 11.63 -17.58
N VAL A 269 -5.46 11.08 -16.59
CA VAL A 269 -4.00 10.91 -16.64
C VAL A 269 -3.61 10.01 -17.83
N GLU A 270 -4.24 8.85 -17.98
CA GLU A 270 -3.97 7.91 -19.07
C GLU A 270 -4.18 8.55 -20.43
N ALA A 271 -5.31 9.22 -20.64
CA ALA A 271 -5.59 9.93 -21.88
C ALA A 271 -4.52 11.00 -22.19
N THR A 272 -4.05 11.71 -21.14
CA THR A 272 -3.01 12.73 -21.27
C THR A 272 -1.66 12.13 -21.62
N LEU A 273 -1.27 11.03 -20.96
CA LEU A 273 0.01 10.35 -21.23
C LEU A 273 0.03 9.71 -22.61
N SER A 274 -1.07 9.09 -23.03
CA SER A 274 -1.21 8.48 -24.36
C SER A 274 -1.14 9.53 -25.51
N ALA A 275 -1.52 10.76 -25.24
CA ALA A 275 -1.45 11.84 -26.22
C ALA A 275 -0.03 12.40 -26.46
N LYS A 276 0.96 11.99 -25.64
CA LYS A 276 2.36 12.43 -25.82
C LYS A 276 3.08 11.74 -26.99
N GLY A 277 2.51 10.69 -27.57
CA GLY A 277 3.07 9.92 -28.69
C GLY A 277 4.04 8.85 -28.23
#